data_6f0e7547b4496658accabc31e1183ab5
#
_entry.id   6f0e7547b4496658accabc31e1183ab5
#
_cell.length_a   1.000
_cell.length_b   1.000
_cell.length_c   1.000
_cell.angle_alpha   90.00
_cell.angle_beta   90.00
_cell.angle_gamma   90.00
#
_symmetry.space_group_name_H-M   'P 1'
#
loop_
_entity.id
_entity.type
_entity.pdbx_description
1 polymer ?
#
loop_
_entity_poly.entity_id
_entity_poly.type
_entity_poly.pdbx_seq_one_letter_code
_entity_poly.pdbx_strand_id
1 'polypeptide(L)'
;LRGLGLKLFLAIVLVSTLILGGALTLIRVRADQAADAAIDRGLIATQTAIEDALASRSRGLTAVGEVLAQVPTYVARIDQALRTGSHGDLFDQAGEFRDQAGAAWATITDPDGVVQGSSRSPAIAGSTLHGPLIEEPLNGGTADGIWIESTNGVDSLFQVVSVPLAAAGAPPSGVLILALPLDNAFAERLKHQTASEVVFTVFDTTGRPQSIAASTLPIASIDAPLRARLAAHPATGDSVLPRVQVAADGQTWIAAAGALRTASGVLIGEYAGLRARNAELAPFSALQRSMLYAFLGALVIALIVSLVLARQITDPIRRLVAMTRAVAEGRYTGEVTVRSRDEIGELAEAFRSMVSELREKQRLVEFLGSSPSRVTTRSVPSPSLATVVSTGELSPGMMLAGRYEIRKRLGAGGMGVVYSAFDRELQEAVAIKTLRPDLVGDPALLERFKQEIRLARRISHPNVVRTHDLGEAGGLYFITMEYVEATGLDEVIRRRGALPLPVTLTIGRQLCRALEVAHAQGVVHRDIKPANLVVD
;
A
#
# COMPACT_ATOMS: atom_id res chain seq x y z
N LEU A 1 -0.31 22.22 29.93
CA LEU A 1 -0.69 21.54 28.66
C LEU A 1 -2.19 21.16 28.53
N ARG A 2 -3.13 21.84 29.29
CA ARG A 2 -4.59 21.56 29.22
C ARG A 2 -5.32 22.48 28.23
N GLY A 3 -4.75 22.79 27.07
CA GLY A 3 -5.30 23.74 26.11
C GLY A 3 -5.57 23.15 24.73
N LEU A 4 -6.05 24.00 23.81
CA LEU A 4 -6.39 23.69 22.43
C LEU A 4 -5.23 22.97 21.69
N GLY A 5 -3.98 23.38 21.93
CA GLY A 5 -2.80 22.76 21.32
C GLY A 5 -2.63 21.29 21.69
N LEU A 6 -2.85 20.89 22.97
CA LEU A 6 -2.79 19.48 23.36
C LEU A 6 -3.91 18.65 22.70
N LYS A 7 -5.12 19.21 22.63
CA LYS A 7 -6.25 18.52 21.98
C LYS A 7 -5.98 18.32 20.48
N LEU A 8 -5.45 19.34 19.83
CA LEU A 8 -5.08 19.27 18.40
C LEU A 8 -3.95 18.25 18.16
N PHE A 9 -2.90 18.29 18.99
CA PHE A 9 -1.82 17.32 18.95
C PHE A 9 -2.32 15.89 19.13
N LEU A 10 -3.12 15.64 20.19
CA LEU A 10 -3.70 14.32 20.45
C LEU A 10 -4.60 13.84 19.31
N ALA A 11 -5.39 14.73 18.71
CA ALA A 11 -6.22 14.40 17.55
C ALA A 11 -5.37 14.00 16.34
N ILE A 12 -4.30 14.75 16.04
CA ILE A 12 -3.37 14.43 14.95
C ILE A 12 -2.67 13.09 15.21
N VAL A 13 -2.17 12.87 16.45
CA VAL A 13 -1.53 11.61 16.82
C VAL A 13 -2.49 10.45 16.70
N LEU A 14 -3.73 10.59 17.18
CA LEU A 14 -4.75 9.55 17.09
C LEU A 14 -5.06 9.17 15.63
N VAL A 15 -5.35 10.16 14.80
CA VAL A 15 -5.66 9.95 13.38
C VAL A 15 -4.47 9.34 12.65
N SER A 16 -3.25 9.87 12.86
CA SER A 16 -2.04 9.36 12.23
C SER A 16 -1.73 7.93 12.66
N THR A 17 -1.93 7.59 13.94
CA THR A 17 -1.73 6.23 14.47
C THR A 17 -2.74 5.25 13.86
N LEU A 18 -3.99 5.67 13.70
CA LEU A 18 -5.05 4.86 13.12
C LEU A 18 -4.80 4.60 11.63
N ILE A 19 -4.36 5.62 10.90
CA ILE A 19 -3.97 5.50 9.47
C ILE A 19 -2.76 4.58 9.34
N LEU A 20 -1.71 4.78 10.16
CA LEU A 20 -0.52 3.93 10.13
C LEU A 20 -0.86 2.48 10.49
N GLY A 21 -1.64 2.26 11.55
CA GLY A 21 -2.09 0.92 11.96
C GLY A 21 -2.85 0.21 10.84
N GLY A 22 -3.77 0.90 10.18
CA GLY A 22 -4.49 0.40 9.01
C GLY A 22 -3.55 0.09 7.84
N ALA A 23 -2.62 0.99 7.53
CA ALA A 23 -1.66 0.80 6.45
C ALA A 23 -0.71 -0.38 6.72
N LEU A 24 -0.17 -0.49 7.94
CA LEU A 24 0.71 -1.60 8.33
C LEU A 24 -0.03 -2.95 8.29
N THR A 25 -1.27 -2.99 8.75
CA THR A 25 -2.10 -4.19 8.67
C THR A 25 -2.36 -4.60 7.22
N LEU A 26 -2.73 -3.63 6.37
CA LEU A 26 -2.94 -3.88 4.94
C LEU A 26 -1.66 -4.38 4.25
N ILE A 27 -0.51 -3.76 4.53
CA ILE A 27 0.78 -4.18 3.99
C ILE A 27 1.11 -5.58 4.45
N ARG A 28 0.89 -5.92 5.73
CA ARG A 28 1.14 -7.26 6.24
C ARG A 28 0.31 -8.32 5.52
N VAL A 29 -0.99 -8.08 5.39
CA VAL A 29 -1.89 -9.02 4.67
C VAL A 29 -1.48 -9.15 3.21
N ARG A 30 -1.15 -8.05 2.53
CA ARG A 30 -0.69 -8.07 1.15
C ARG A 30 0.69 -8.74 0.98
N ALA A 31 1.59 -8.52 1.94
CA ALA A 31 2.90 -9.16 1.97
C ALA A 31 2.79 -10.67 2.13
N ASP A 32 1.97 -11.15 3.08
CA ASP A 32 1.72 -12.58 3.27
C ASP A 32 1.13 -13.20 2.00
N GLN A 33 0.11 -12.59 1.40
CA GLN A 33 -0.50 -13.06 0.15
C GLN A 33 0.51 -13.08 -1.03
N ALA A 34 1.33 -12.04 -1.14
CA ALA A 34 2.33 -11.95 -2.21
C ALA A 34 3.45 -12.96 -2.02
N ALA A 35 3.92 -13.16 -0.77
CA ALA A 35 4.93 -14.15 -0.44
C ALA A 35 4.42 -15.57 -0.70
N ASP A 36 3.20 -15.90 -0.25
CA ASP A 36 2.60 -17.20 -0.50
C ASP A 36 2.43 -17.47 -2.00
N ALA A 37 1.96 -16.49 -2.78
CA ALA A 37 1.83 -16.62 -4.23
C ALA A 37 3.20 -16.71 -4.95
N ALA A 38 4.25 -16.06 -4.44
CA ALA A 38 5.60 -16.15 -4.99
C ALA A 38 6.22 -17.53 -4.69
N ILE A 39 6.04 -18.02 -3.48
CA ILE A 39 6.48 -19.36 -3.07
C ILE A 39 5.80 -20.42 -3.93
N ASP A 40 4.49 -20.33 -4.16
CA ASP A 40 3.76 -21.30 -4.99
C ASP A 40 4.28 -21.36 -6.41
N ARG A 41 4.37 -20.21 -7.06
CA ARG A 41 4.89 -20.14 -8.43
C ARG A 41 6.31 -20.67 -8.49
N GLY A 42 7.12 -20.33 -7.48
CA GLY A 42 8.49 -20.79 -7.39
C GLY A 42 8.59 -22.31 -7.18
N LEU A 43 7.78 -22.90 -6.32
CA LEU A 43 7.77 -24.34 -6.07
C LEU A 43 7.25 -25.13 -7.26
N ILE A 44 6.19 -24.69 -7.93
CA ILE A 44 5.70 -25.29 -9.19
C ILE A 44 6.79 -25.25 -10.27
N ALA A 45 7.43 -24.08 -10.44
CA ALA A 45 8.54 -23.96 -11.41
C ALA A 45 9.72 -24.87 -11.04
N THR A 46 10.02 -25.01 -9.74
CA THR A 46 11.07 -25.93 -9.26
C THR A 46 10.72 -27.38 -9.57
N GLN A 47 9.49 -27.80 -9.30
CA GLN A 47 9.04 -29.16 -9.61
C GLN A 47 9.15 -29.45 -11.11
N THR A 48 8.60 -28.58 -11.94
CA THR A 48 8.71 -28.73 -13.41
C THR A 48 10.18 -28.78 -13.87
N ALA A 49 11.04 -27.93 -13.31
CA ALA A 49 12.46 -27.90 -13.66
C ALA A 49 13.19 -29.20 -13.24
N ILE A 50 12.84 -29.79 -12.09
CA ILE A 50 13.41 -31.07 -11.66
C ILE A 50 12.95 -32.18 -12.60
N GLU A 51 11.65 -32.27 -12.91
CA GLU A 51 11.07 -33.26 -13.82
C GLU A 51 11.68 -33.15 -15.23
N ASP A 52 11.77 -31.94 -15.76
CA ASP A 52 12.39 -31.68 -17.07
C ASP A 52 13.88 -32.02 -17.07
N ALA A 53 14.60 -31.72 -15.99
CA ALA A 53 16.02 -32.07 -15.86
C ALA A 53 16.23 -33.59 -15.81
N LEU A 54 15.40 -34.31 -15.03
CA LEU A 54 15.42 -35.77 -14.97
C LEU A 54 15.09 -36.37 -16.35
N ALA A 55 14.01 -35.92 -16.98
CA ALA A 55 13.63 -36.38 -18.32
C ALA A 55 14.68 -36.06 -19.39
N SER A 56 15.30 -34.88 -19.34
CA SER A 56 16.37 -34.50 -20.28
C SER A 56 17.64 -35.34 -20.09
N ARG A 57 18.01 -35.59 -18.84
CA ARG A 57 19.17 -36.47 -18.52
C ARG A 57 18.90 -37.91 -18.95
N SER A 58 17.69 -38.44 -18.71
CA SER A 58 17.30 -39.76 -19.19
C SER A 58 17.44 -39.86 -20.69
N ARG A 59 16.79 -38.97 -21.43
CA ARG A 59 16.89 -38.97 -22.91
C ARG A 59 18.32 -38.85 -23.42
N GLY A 60 19.12 -37.95 -22.80
CA GLY A 60 20.53 -37.78 -23.18
C GLY A 60 21.36 -39.04 -22.95
N LEU A 61 21.20 -39.67 -21.80
CA LEU A 61 21.91 -40.89 -21.43
C LEU A 61 21.48 -42.08 -22.30
N THR A 62 20.16 -42.22 -22.57
CA THR A 62 19.62 -43.21 -23.49
C THR A 62 20.20 -43.08 -24.87
N ALA A 63 20.23 -41.86 -25.46
CA ALA A 63 20.78 -41.65 -26.79
C ALA A 63 22.27 -42.02 -26.87
N VAL A 64 23.06 -41.66 -25.85
CA VAL A 64 24.47 -42.06 -25.77
C VAL A 64 24.58 -43.59 -25.63
N GLY A 65 23.79 -44.20 -24.75
CA GLY A 65 23.75 -45.61 -24.53
C GLY A 65 23.42 -46.40 -25.81
N GLU A 66 22.40 -45.96 -26.56
CA GLU A 66 22.01 -46.59 -27.85
C GLU A 66 23.15 -46.52 -28.86
N VAL A 67 23.82 -45.38 -28.97
CA VAL A 67 24.98 -45.27 -29.88
C VAL A 67 26.09 -46.22 -29.46
N LEU A 68 26.42 -46.27 -28.16
CA LEU A 68 27.48 -47.15 -27.65
C LEU A 68 27.13 -48.62 -27.81
N ALA A 69 25.87 -48.99 -27.54
CA ALA A 69 25.37 -50.37 -27.60
C ALA A 69 25.27 -50.94 -29.05
N GLN A 70 25.32 -50.05 -30.08
CA GLN A 70 25.24 -50.44 -31.48
C GLN A 70 26.62 -50.45 -32.20
N VAL A 71 27.69 -50.02 -31.50
CA VAL A 71 29.04 -50.06 -32.10
C VAL A 71 29.47 -51.49 -32.37
N PRO A 72 29.69 -51.91 -33.65
CA PRO A 72 29.91 -53.31 -33.98
C PRO A 72 31.11 -53.95 -33.27
N THR A 73 32.15 -53.17 -33.03
CA THR A 73 33.38 -53.64 -32.36
C THR A 73 33.12 -53.94 -30.88
N TYR A 74 32.26 -53.16 -30.23
CA TYR A 74 31.89 -53.37 -28.84
C TYR A 74 30.97 -54.56 -28.69
N VAL A 75 29.94 -54.66 -29.54
CA VAL A 75 29.02 -55.81 -29.54
C VAL A 75 29.77 -57.11 -29.79
N ALA A 76 30.67 -57.15 -30.79
CA ALA A 76 31.46 -58.36 -31.09
C ALA A 76 32.37 -58.74 -29.90
N ARG A 77 33.00 -57.78 -29.23
CA ARG A 77 33.83 -58.03 -28.03
C ARG A 77 32.99 -58.58 -26.88
N ILE A 78 31.81 -57.96 -26.61
CA ILE A 78 30.90 -58.42 -25.58
C ILE A 78 30.39 -59.84 -25.88
N ASP A 79 29.94 -60.11 -27.11
CA ASP A 79 29.50 -61.42 -27.51
C ASP A 79 30.59 -62.51 -27.39
N GLN A 80 31.83 -62.14 -27.67
CA GLN A 80 32.98 -63.04 -27.48
C GLN A 80 33.23 -63.29 -25.99
N ALA A 81 33.26 -62.24 -25.18
CA ALA A 81 33.47 -62.34 -23.72
C ALA A 81 32.36 -63.11 -23.02
N LEU A 82 31.08 -62.90 -23.41
CA LEU A 82 29.96 -63.69 -22.92
C LEU A 82 30.08 -65.19 -23.23
N ARG A 83 30.52 -65.52 -24.45
CA ARG A 83 30.76 -66.93 -24.85
C ARG A 83 31.92 -67.59 -24.16
N THR A 84 33.00 -66.82 -23.85
CA THR A 84 34.21 -67.35 -23.21
C THR A 84 34.16 -67.29 -21.68
N GLY A 85 33.16 -66.59 -21.10
CA GLY A 85 33.05 -66.37 -19.65
C GLY A 85 34.14 -65.40 -19.12
N SER A 86 34.65 -64.51 -19.98
CA SER A 86 35.71 -63.53 -19.58
C SER A 86 35.06 -62.33 -18.87
N HIS A 87 34.81 -62.42 -17.56
CA HIS A 87 34.28 -61.33 -16.76
C HIS A 87 35.23 -60.12 -16.69
N GLY A 88 36.58 -60.33 -16.83
CA GLY A 88 37.54 -59.26 -16.81
C GLY A 88 37.39 -58.33 -18.00
N ASP A 89 37.22 -58.88 -19.23
CA ASP A 89 37.02 -58.11 -20.46
C ASP A 89 35.71 -57.31 -20.41
N LEU A 90 34.64 -57.88 -19.78
CA LEU A 90 33.35 -57.23 -19.60
C LEU A 90 33.38 -56.14 -18.51
N PHE A 91 34.22 -56.28 -17.51
CA PHE A 91 34.48 -55.22 -16.54
C PHE A 91 35.17 -54.02 -17.19
N ASP A 92 36.22 -54.29 -17.97
CA ASP A 92 36.94 -53.21 -18.69
C ASP A 92 36.04 -52.53 -19.72
N GLN A 93 35.21 -53.30 -20.44
CA GLN A 93 34.25 -52.73 -21.39
C GLN A 93 33.16 -51.87 -20.70
N ALA A 94 32.67 -52.31 -19.52
CA ALA A 94 31.75 -51.51 -18.72
C ALA A 94 32.42 -50.21 -18.24
N GLY A 95 33.71 -50.25 -17.88
CA GLY A 95 34.53 -49.05 -17.58
C GLY A 95 34.63 -48.09 -18.75
N GLU A 96 34.89 -48.62 -19.96
CA GLU A 96 34.94 -47.81 -21.20
C GLU A 96 33.60 -47.14 -21.51
N PHE A 97 32.47 -47.85 -21.35
CA PHE A 97 31.13 -47.32 -21.53
C PHE A 97 30.81 -46.22 -20.50
N ARG A 98 31.17 -46.43 -19.23
CA ARG A 98 31.05 -45.41 -18.20
C ARG A 98 31.73 -44.11 -18.61
N ASP A 99 32.98 -44.21 -19.03
CA ASP A 99 33.81 -43.04 -19.34
C ASP A 99 33.31 -42.31 -20.60
N GLN A 100 32.93 -43.05 -21.65
CA GLN A 100 32.37 -42.46 -22.87
C GLN A 100 30.98 -41.84 -22.67
N ALA A 101 30.13 -42.45 -21.83
CA ALA A 101 28.83 -41.91 -21.51
C ALA A 101 28.87 -40.78 -20.47
N GLY A 102 30.03 -40.55 -19.82
CA GLY A 102 30.09 -39.65 -18.65
C GLY A 102 29.24 -40.13 -17.49
N ALA A 103 29.00 -41.44 -17.39
CA ALA A 103 28.19 -42.05 -16.36
C ALA A 103 28.97 -42.26 -15.06
N ALA A 104 28.27 -42.42 -13.96
CA ALA A 104 28.89 -42.80 -12.68
C ALA A 104 29.33 -44.26 -12.70
N TRP A 105 28.53 -45.11 -13.31
CA TRP A 105 28.82 -46.50 -13.55
C TRP A 105 28.03 -47.04 -14.76
N ALA A 106 28.57 -48.13 -15.31
CA ALA A 106 27.93 -48.92 -16.36
C ALA A 106 27.91 -50.37 -15.97
N THR A 107 26.86 -51.09 -16.36
CA THR A 107 26.68 -52.52 -16.10
C THR A 107 26.23 -53.22 -17.40
N ILE A 108 26.81 -54.39 -17.69
CA ILE A 108 26.50 -55.24 -18.82
C ILE A 108 25.86 -56.52 -18.25
N THR A 109 24.68 -56.89 -18.76
CA THR A 109 24.03 -58.17 -18.44
C THR A 109 23.93 -59.04 -19.67
N ASP A 110 23.73 -60.33 -19.46
CA ASP A 110 23.31 -61.24 -20.50
C ASP A 110 21.76 -61.19 -20.72
N PRO A 111 21.18 -61.97 -21.65
CA PRO A 111 19.74 -62.00 -21.88
C PRO A 111 18.92 -62.56 -20.73
N ASP A 112 19.50 -63.25 -19.77
CA ASP A 112 18.85 -63.77 -18.58
C ASP A 112 18.89 -62.71 -17.44
N GLY A 113 19.44 -61.53 -17.68
CA GLY A 113 19.60 -60.45 -16.70
C GLY A 113 20.74 -60.69 -15.72
N VAL A 114 21.62 -61.66 -15.94
CA VAL A 114 22.76 -61.91 -15.08
C VAL A 114 23.84 -60.88 -15.36
N VAL A 115 24.31 -60.19 -14.36
CA VAL A 115 25.39 -59.20 -14.47
C VAL A 115 26.69 -59.88 -14.83
N GLN A 116 27.21 -59.61 -16.02
CA GLN A 116 28.44 -60.18 -16.54
C GLN A 116 29.65 -59.27 -16.33
N GLY A 117 29.43 -57.94 -16.33
CA GLY A 117 30.47 -56.96 -16.08
C GLY A 117 29.90 -55.66 -15.55
N SER A 118 30.57 -55.02 -14.62
CA SER A 118 30.14 -53.70 -14.07
C SER A 118 31.34 -52.87 -13.64
N SER A 119 31.39 -51.63 -14.10
CA SER A 119 32.41 -50.67 -13.66
C SER A 119 32.24 -50.23 -12.20
N ARG A 120 31.15 -50.60 -11.57
CA ARG A 120 30.86 -50.24 -10.18
C ARG A 120 31.64 -51.12 -9.18
N SER A 121 31.60 -52.40 -9.34
CA SER A 121 32.37 -53.38 -8.56
C SER A 121 32.37 -54.73 -9.27
N PRO A 122 33.50 -55.43 -9.34
CA PRO A 122 33.54 -56.80 -9.81
C PRO A 122 32.67 -57.78 -8.98
N ALA A 123 32.44 -57.45 -7.70
CA ALA A 123 31.70 -58.32 -6.79
C ALA A 123 30.23 -58.54 -7.11
N ILE A 124 29.63 -57.70 -7.96
CA ILE A 124 28.25 -57.86 -8.40
C ILE A 124 28.10 -58.74 -9.63
N ALA A 125 29.18 -59.17 -10.26
CA ALA A 125 29.13 -60.12 -11.36
C ALA A 125 28.50 -61.44 -10.85
N GLY A 126 27.60 -62.03 -11.68
CA GLY A 126 26.83 -63.19 -11.34
C GLY A 126 25.52 -62.91 -10.58
N SER A 127 25.26 -61.66 -10.12
CA SER A 127 23.94 -61.31 -9.60
C SER A 127 22.93 -61.16 -10.73
N THR A 128 21.68 -61.52 -10.50
CA THR A 128 20.61 -61.41 -11.49
C THR A 128 19.74 -60.20 -11.22
N LEU A 129 19.54 -59.39 -12.26
CA LEU A 129 18.63 -58.24 -12.27
C LEU A 129 17.33 -58.65 -12.98
N HIS A 130 16.21 -58.17 -12.50
CA HIS A 130 14.88 -58.45 -13.05
C HIS A 130 14.09 -57.15 -13.24
N GLY A 131 13.02 -57.24 -14.03
CA GLY A 131 12.06 -56.19 -14.24
C GLY A 131 12.35 -55.30 -15.46
N PRO A 132 11.66 -54.16 -15.59
CA PRO A 132 11.65 -53.36 -16.84
C PRO A 132 13.01 -52.96 -17.35
N LEU A 133 14.01 -52.72 -16.48
CA LEU A 133 15.38 -52.37 -16.90
C LEU A 133 16.06 -53.50 -17.69
N ILE A 134 15.59 -54.72 -17.63
CA ILE A 134 16.08 -55.86 -18.38
C ILE A 134 15.11 -56.26 -19.49
N GLU A 135 13.83 -56.40 -19.14
CA GLU A 135 12.79 -56.94 -20.01
C GLU A 135 12.50 -56.03 -21.21
N GLU A 136 12.40 -54.72 -21.01
CA GLU A 136 12.11 -53.77 -22.10
C GLU A 136 13.23 -53.69 -23.15
N PRO A 137 14.53 -53.56 -22.75
CA PRO A 137 15.62 -53.61 -23.75
C PRO A 137 15.72 -54.95 -24.49
N LEU A 138 15.47 -56.06 -23.82
CA LEU A 138 15.46 -57.35 -24.50
C LEU A 138 14.35 -57.49 -25.54
N ASN A 139 13.26 -56.75 -25.37
CA ASN A 139 12.20 -56.61 -26.38
C ASN A 139 12.45 -55.49 -27.41
N GLY A 140 13.63 -54.90 -27.41
CA GLY A 140 14.07 -53.86 -28.37
C GLY A 140 13.68 -52.44 -27.98
N GLY A 141 13.14 -52.23 -26.76
CA GLY A 141 12.84 -50.93 -26.18
C GLY A 141 14.00 -50.34 -25.36
N THR A 142 13.70 -49.33 -24.57
CA THR A 142 14.61 -48.77 -23.56
C THR A 142 13.81 -48.54 -22.30
N ALA A 143 14.45 -48.67 -21.12
CA ALA A 143 13.81 -48.36 -19.86
C ALA A 143 14.63 -47.37 -19.04
N ASP A 144 13.96 -46.60 -18.22
CA ASP A 144 14.62 -45.68 -17.31
C ASP A 144 13.94 -45.69 -15.93
N GLY A 145 14.64 -45.18 -14.94
CA GLY A 145 14.12 -45.11 -13.58
C GLY A 145 15.16 -44.64 -12.57
N ILE A 146 14.79 -44.66 -11.32
CA ILE A 146 15.70 -44.30 -10.23
C ILE A 146 16.16 -45.60 -9.53
N TRP A 147 17.43 -45.60 -9.17
CA TRP A 147 18.12 -46.70 -8.51
C TRP A 147 18.70 -46.25 -7.17
N ILE A 148 18.54 -47.06 -6.10
CA ILE A 148 19.15 -46.85 -4.81
C ILE A 148 20.36 -47.78 -4.67
N GLU A 149 21.45 -47.23 -4.18
CA GLU A 149 22.62 -47.96 -3.74
C GLU A 149 22.95 -47.62 -2.30
N SER A 150 22.95 -48.62 -1.44
CA SER A 150 23.36 -48.43 -0.02
C SER A 150 24.77 -48.99 0.17
N THR A 151 25.71 -48.14 0.49
CA THR A 151 27.09 -48.52 0.74
C THR A 151 27.49 -48.03 2.14
N ASN A 152 27.87 -48.95 3.02
CA ASN A 152 28.24 -48.65 4.42
C ASN A 152 27.19 -47.82 5.18
N GLY A 153 25.90 -48.01 4.91
CA GLY A 153 24.80 -47.27 5.55
C GLY A 153 24.56 -45.90 4.99
N VAL A 154 25.19 -45.53 3.88
CA VAL A 154 24.94 -44.29 3.12
C VAL A 154 24.17 -44.67 1.86
N ASP A 155 23.00 -44.10 1.71
CA ASP A 155 22.16 -44.28 0.55
C ASP A 155 22.51 -43.25 -0.53
N SER A 156 22.73 -43.73 -1.75
CA SER A 156 22.99 -42.94 -2.95
C SER A 156 21.91 -43.19 -3.99
N LEU A 157 21.43 -42.13 -4.62
CA LEU A 157 20.43 -42.21 -5.68
C LEU A 157 21.09 -42.04 -7.04
N PHE A 158 20.68 -42.87 -7.98
CA PHE A 158 21.12 -42.82 -9.37
C PHE A 158 19.89 -42.79 -10.30
N GLN A 159 19.96 -41.97 -11.29
CA GLN A 159 19.10 -42.08 -12.45
C GLN A 159 19.72 -43.12 -13.39
N VAL A 160 18.99 -44.15 -13.72
CA VAL A 160 19.48 -45.23 -14.59
C VAL A 160 18.69 -45.30 -15.86
N VAL A 161 19.36 -45.66 -16.92
CA VAL A 161 18.75 -46.04 -18.21
C VAL A 161 19.31 -47.37 -18.67
N SER A 162 18.51 -48.12 -19.37
CA SER A 162 18.92 -49.40 -19.96
C SER A 162 18.61 -49.42 -21.45
N VAL A 163 19.54 -49.94 -22.22
CA VAL A 163 19.45 -50.04 -23.68
C VAL A 163 19.86 -51.45 -24.15
N PRO A 164 19.30 -51.97 -25.27
CA PRO A 164 19.64 -53.29 -25.77
C PRO A 164 21.08 -53.29 -26.35
N LEU A 165 21.87 -54.27 -26.01
CA LEU A 165 23.13 -54.61 -26.65
C LEU A 165 22.86 -55.50 -27.85
N ALA A 166 22.76 -54.94 -29.05
CA ALA A 166 22.41 -55.67 -30.24
C ALA A 166 23.23 -55.18 -31.46
N ALA A 167 23.69 -56.12 -32.27
CA ALA A 167 24.11 -55.79 -33.62
C ALA A 167 22.90 -55.42 -34.49
N ALA A 168 23.09 -54.56 -35.49
CA ALA A 168 22.01 -54.14 -36.36
C ALA A 168 21.24 -55.34 -36.96
N GLY A 169 19.94 -55.44 -36.63
CA GLY A 169 19.06 -56.48 -37.12
C GLY A 169 19.16 -57.84 -36.39
N ALA A 170 19.99 -57.96 -35.35
CA ALA A 170 20.08 -59.13 -34.49
C ALA A 170 19.26 -58.99 -33.18
N PRO A 171 18.85 -60.07 -32.59
CA PRO A 171 18.26 -60.01 -31.25
C PRO A 171 19.28 -59.51 -30.22
N PRO A 172 18.86 -58.84 -29.13
CA PRO A 172 19.81 -58.37 -28.12
C PRO A 172 20.56 -59.54 -27.46
N SER A 173 21.89 -59.40 -27.37
CA SER A 173 22.77 -60.31 -26.66
C SER A 173 22.92 -59.99 -25.17
N GLY A 174 22.28 -58.93 -24.72
CA GLY A 174 22.28 -58.50 -23.35
C GLY A 174 21.75 -57.08 -23.20
N VAL A 175 21.95 -56.49 -22.05
CA VAL A 175 21.53 -55.11 -21.75
C VAL A 175 22.68 -54.30 -21.20
N LEU A 176 22.82 -53.07 -21.70
CA LEU A 176 23.70 -52.05 -21.15
C LEU A 176 22.89 -51.14 -20.21
N ILE A 177 23.26 -51.04 -18.95
CA ILE A 177 22.68 -50.16 -17.97
C ILE A 177 23.70 -49.06 -17.68
N LEU A 178 23.31 -47.78 -17.80
CA LEU A 178 24.09 -46.60 -17.51
C LEU A 178 23.44 -45.81 -16.35
N ALA A 179 24.27 -45.20 -15.51
CA ALA A 179 23.76 -44.50 -14.33
C ALA A 179 24.41 -43.11 -14.17
N LEU A 180 23.59 -42.15 -13.82
CA LEU A 180 24.00 -40.81 -13.42
C LEU A 180 23.64 -40.52 -11.98
N PRO A 181 24.52 -39.93 -11.16
CA PRO A 181 24.20 -39.70 -9.75
C PRO A 181 23.20 -38.56 -9.59
N LEU A 182 22.31 -38.70 -8.60
CA LEU A 182 21.50 -37.62 -8.06
C LEU A 182 22.18 -37.14 -6.76
N ASP A 183 23.29 -36.45 -6.94
CA ASP A 183 24.18 -35.99 -5.87
C ASP A 183 23.98 -34.50 -5.53
N ASN A 184 24.77 -34.01 -4.57
CA ASN A 184 24.74 -32.60 -4.20
C ASN A 184 25.09 -31.66 -5.36
N ALA A 185 25.97 -32.08 -6.28
CA ALA A 185 26.30 -31.28 -7.46
C ALA A 185 25.10 -31.13 -8.42
N PHE A 186 24.28 -32.18 -8.52
CA PHE A 186 23.03 -32.09 -9.28
C PHE A 186 22.00 -31.21 -8.57
N ALA A 187 21.83 -31.37 -7.25
CA ALA A 187 20.95 -30.53 -6.46
C ALA A 187 21.34 -29.05 -6.55
N GLU A 188 22.64 -28.71 -6.48
CA GLU A 188 23.11 -27.32 -6.62
C GLU A 188 22.85 -26.73 -8.01
N ARG A 189 22.98 -27.52 -9.08
CA ARG A 189 22.60 -27.05 -10.45
C ARG A 189 21.10 -26.68 -10.50
N LEU A 190 20.24 -27.51 -9.94
CA LEU A 190 18.81 -27.27 -9.86
C LEU A 190 18.49 -26.02 -9.02
N LYS A 191 19.16 -25.83 -7.89
CA LYS A 191 19.05 -24.63 -7.07
C LYS A 191 19.41 -23.37 -7.85
N HIS A 192 20.52 -23.40 -8.62
CA HIS A 192 20.90 -22.25 -9.44
C HIS A 192 19.86 -21.91 -10.54
N GLN A 193 19.18 -22.92 -11.08
CA GLN A 193 18.15 -22.72 -12.11
C GLN A 193 16.82 -22.22 -11.53
N THR A 194 16.45 -22.68 -10.32
CA THR A 194 15.11 -22.45 -9.76
C THR A 194 15.06 -21.45 -8.62
N ALA A 195 16.23 -21.06 -8.10
CA ALA A 195 16.38 -20.28 -6.88
C ALA A 195 15.65 -20.89 -5.67
N SER A 196 15.51 -22.21 -5.65
CA SER A 196 14.93 -23.00 -4.56
C SER A 196 15.96 -23.97 -4.02
N GLU A 197 15.93 -24.24 -2.73
CA GLU A 197 16.72 -25.34 -2.16
C GLU A 197 16.14 -26.67 -2.64
N VAL A 198 16.99 -27.65 -2.87
CA VAL A 198 16.59 -28.97 -3.37
C VAL A 198 17.14 -30.07 -2.47
N VAL A 199 16.28 -31.02 -2.16
CA VAL A 199 16.63 -32.17 -1.31
C VAL A 199 16.10 -33.44 -1.97
N PHE A 200 16.92 -34.51 -1.98
CA PHE A 200 16.55 -35.85 -2.42
C PHE A 200 16.54 -36.78 -1.23
N THR A 201 15.40 -37.41 -0.97
CA THR A 201 15.19 -38.35 0.14
C THR A 201 15.01 -39.77 -0.37
N VAL A 202 15.47 -40.72 0.42
CA VAL A 202 15.31 -42.17 0.18
C VAL A 202 14.28 -42.72 1.16
N PHE A 203 13.43 -43.64 0.68
CA PHE A 203 12.47 -44.32 1.50
C PHE A 203 12.96 -45.74 1.89
N ASP A 204 12.53 -46.18 3.06
CA ASP A 204 12.67 -47.55 3.48
C ASP A 204 11.68 -48.47 2.75
N THR A 205 11.78 -49.77 2.98
CA THR A 205 10.89 -50.79 2.40
C THR A 205 9.44 -50.62 2.81
N THR A 206 9.14 -49.79 3.82
CA THR A 206 7.76 -49.49 4.28
C THR A 206 7.23 -48.20 3.68
N GLY A 207 7.99 -47.51 2.82
CA GLY A 207 7.62 -46.25 2.18
C GLY A 207 7.78 -45.01 3.10
N ARG A 208 8.60 -45.12 4.14
CA ARG A 208 8.90 -43.98 5.04
C ARG A 208 10.25 -43.35 4.71
N PRO A 209 10.40 -42.04 4.82
CA PRO A 209 11.67 -41.36 4.61
C PRO A 209 12.75 -41.91 5.56
N GLN A 210 13.80 -42.49 5.01
CA GLN A 210 14.90 -43.11 5.74
C GLN A 210 16.11 -42.20 5.86
N SER A 211 16.55 -41.63 4.76
CA SER A 211 17.79 -40.83 4.68
C SER A 211 17.67 -39.72 3.63
N ILE A 212 18.56 -38.75 3.70
CA ILE A 212 18.76 -37.74 2.67
C ILE A 212 19.98 -38.15 1.82
N ALA A 213 19.75 -38.40 0.54
CA ALA A 213 20.80 -38.79 -0.40
C ALA A 213 21.58 -37.58 -0.92
N ALA A 214 20.90 -36.45 -1.15
CA ALA A 214 21.52 -35.20 -1.57
C ALA A 214 20.72 -33.99 -1.08
N SER A 215 21.42 -32.89 -0.76
CA SER A 215 20.79 -31.68 -0.25
C SER A 215 21.64 -30.45 -0.56
N THR A 216 21.00 -29.35 -0.90
CA THR A 216 21.61 -28.03 -0.95
C THR A 216 21.62 -27.31 0.40
N LEU A 217 20.88 -27.83 1.37
CA LEU A 217 20.88 -27.37 2.77
C LEU A 217 21.77 -28.28 3.63
N PRO A 218 22.31 -27.77 4.76
CA PRO A 218 23.02 -28.61 5.71
C PRO A 218 22.13 -29.74 6.22
N ILE A 219 22.51 -30.99 5.95
CA ILE A 219 21.69 -32.18 6.28
C ILE A 219 21.32 -32.21 7.75
N ALA A 220 22.28 -31.86 8.63
CA ALA A 220 22.07 -31.88 10.09
C ALA A 220 20.90 -30.98 10.56
N SER A 221 20.61 -29.91 9.84
CA SER A 221 19.55 -28.96 10.22
C SER A 221 18.19 -29.32 9.67
N ILE A 222 18.14 -30.00 8.51
CA ILE A 222 16.89 -30.23 7.78
C ILE A 222 16.39 -31.68 7.88
N ASP A 223 17.28 -32.66 8.13
CA ASP A 223 16.95 -34.08 8.06
C ASP A 223 15.76 -34.49 8.95
N ALA A 224 15.85 -34.28 10.25
CA ALA A 224 14.78 -34.70 11.17
C ALA A 224 13.46 -33.94 10.96
N PRO A 225 13.44 -32.60 10.79
CA PRO A 225 12.20 -31.87 10.51
C PRO A 225 11.56 -32.27 9.19
N LEU A 226 12.35 -32.43 8.13
CA LEU A 226 11.84 -32.78 6.79
C LEU A 226 11.26 -34.19 6.78
N ARG A 227 12.00 -35.19 7.29
CA ARG A 227 11.52 -36.58 7.37
C ARG A 227 10.24 -36.70 8.17
N ALA A 228 10.15 -36.03 9.33
CA ALA A 228 8.93 -36.08 10.14
C ALA A 228 7.72 -35.50 9.38
N ARG A 229 7.91 -34.47 8.59
CA ARG A 229 6.84 -33.85 7.81
C ARG A 229 6.46 -34.64 6.57
N LEU A 230 7.44 -35.17 5.84
CA LEU A 230 7.19 -36.04 4.69
C LEU A 230 6.53 -37.35 5.10
N ALA A 231 6.92 -37.94 6.24
CA ALA A 231 6.26 -39.14 6.79
C ALA A 231 4.79 -38.91 7.16
N ALA A 232 4.43 -37.69 7.57
CA ALA A 232 3.05 -37.29 7.84
C ALA A 232 2.21 -37.08 6.56
N HIS A 233 2.89 -36.83 5.42
CA HIS A 233 2.24 -36.56 4.13
C HIS A 233 2.98 -37.34 3.02
N PRO A 234 2.83 -38.66 2.97
CA PRO A 234 3.51 -39.48 1.96
C PRO A 234 3.03 -39.11 0.54
N ALA A 235 3.95 -39.12 -0.40
CA ALA A 235 3.62 -38.90 -1.80
C ALA A 235 2.72 -40.05 -2.32
N THR A 236 1.46 -39.78 -2.57
CA THR A 236 0.49 -40.74 -3.12
C THR A 236 0.12 -40.33 -4.54
N GLY A 237 0.54 -41.13 -5.52
CA GLY A 237 0.18 -40.93 -6.94
C GLY A 237 0.92 -39.80 -7.64
N ASP A 238 0.39 -39.33 -8.78
CA ASP A 238 0.92 -38.22 -9.59
C ASP A 238 0.56 -36.83 -9.04
N SER A 239 0.03 -36.76 -7.82
CA SER A 239 -0.43 -35.53 -7.24
C SER A 239 0.73 -34.71 -6.66
N VAL A 240 0.76 -33.43 -7.00
CA VAL A 240 1.56 -32.43 -6.29
C VAL A 240 1.25 -32.55 -4.80
N LEU A 241 2.24 -32.90 -3.98
CA LEU A 241 2.04 -33.01 -2.54
C LEU A 241 1.59 -31.67 -1.95
N PRO A 242 0.67 -31.68 -0.97
CA PRO A 242 0.28 -30.47 -0.29
C PRO A 242 1.51 -29.80 0.30
N ARG A 243 1.51 -28.46 0.28
CA ARG A 243 2.57 -27.66 0.89
C ARG A 243 2.86 -28.11 2.30
N VAL A 244 4.11 -28.43 2.56
CA VAL A 244 4.58 -28.81 3.88
C VAL A 244 5.42 -27.70 4.46
N GLN A 245 5.09 -27.24 5.66
CA GLN A 245 5.93 -26.27 6.38
C GLN A 245 6.97 -27.03 7.21
N VAL A 246 8.23 -26.67 7.03
CA VAL A 246 9.36 -27.22 7.77
C VAL A 246 10.07 -26.07 8.49
N ALA A 247 10.21 -26.18 9.80
CA ALA A 247 11.00 -25.24 10.59
C ALA A 247 12.40 -25.79 10.77
N ALA A 248 13.40 -25.08 10.22
CA ALA A 248 14.82 -25.44 10.34
C ALA A 248 15.68 -24.18 10.38
N ASP A 249 16.74 -24.18 11.21
CA ASP A 249 17.67 -23.05 11.39
C ASP A 249 16.99 -21.70 11.71
N GLY A 250 15.93 -21.72 12.51
CA GLY A 250 15.18 -20.50 12.84
C GLY A 250 14.40 -19.89 11.66
N GLN A 251 14.34 -20.60 10.52
CA GLN A 251 13.60 -20.20 9.34
C GLN A 251 12.40 -21.12 9.12
N THR A 252 11.37 -20.57 8.49
CA THR A 252 10.22 -21.34 8.01
C THR A 252 10.38 -21.61 6.53
N TRP A 253 10.53 -22.88 6.19
CA TRP A 253 10.61 -23.36 4.81
C TRP A 253 9.25 -23.87 4.37
N ILE A 254 8.89 -23.60 3.14
CA ILE A 254 7.73 -24.21 2.47
C ILE A 254 8.31 -25.19 1.45
N ALA A 255 7.94 -26.45 1.59
CA ALA A 255 8.39 -27.52 0.71
C ALA A 255 7.25 -28.01 -0.19
N ALA A 256 7.59 -28.35 -1.43
CA ALA A 256 6.78 -29.15 -2.32
C ALA A 256 7.64 -30.32 -2.79
N ALA A 257 7.09 -31.54 -2.72
CA ALA A 257 7.82 -32.74 -3.04
C ALA A 257 7.18 -33.49 -4.23
N GLY A 258 7.99 -34.23 -4.96
CA GLY A 258 7.57 -35.11 -6.04
C GLY A 258 8.21 -36.49 -5.91
N ALA A 259 7.57 -37.50 -6.50
CA ALA A 259 7.93 -38.91 -6.34
C ALA A 259 9.17 -39.29 -7.18
N LEU A 260 10.06 -40.08 -6.59
CA LEU A 260 11.13 -40.78 -7.30
C LEU A 260 10.76 -42.28 -7.38
N ARG A 261 10.70 -42.80 -8.63
CA ARG A 261 10.24 -44.17 -8.89
C ARG A 261 11.31 -44.99 -9.61
N THR A 262 11.31 -46.26 -9.32
CA THR A 262 12.04 -47.26 -10.12
C THR A 262 11.45 -47.38 -11.53
N ALA A 263 12.13 -48.06 -12.44
CA ALA A 263 11.59 -48.40 -13.74
C ALA A 263 10.30 -49.21 -13.67
N SER A 264 10.07 -50.01 -12.60
CA SER A 264 8.82 -50.72 -12.34
C SER A 264 7.72 -49.85 -11.69
N GLY A 265 7.93 -48.55 -11.53
CA GLY A 265 6.97 -47.60 -10.95
C GLY A 265 6.90 -47.64 -9.42
N VAL A 266 7.75 -48.40 -8.74
CA VAL A 266 7.79 -48.48 -7.27
C VAL A 266 8.35 -47.17 -6.73
N LEU A 267 7.66 -46.57 -5.75
CA LEU A 267 8.12 -45.36 -5.06
C LEU A 267 9.29 -45.71 -4.12
N ILE A 268 10.43 -45.08 -4.34
CA ILE A 268 11.65 -45.34 -3.57
C ILE A 268 12.23 -44.11 -2.89
N GLY A 269 11.67 -42.93 -3.16
CA GLY A 269 12.11 -41.68 -2.57
C GLY A 269 11.27 -40.50 -3.08
N GLU A 270 11.67 -39.33 -2.65
CA GLU A 270 11.07 -38.09 -3.07
C GLU A 270 12.17 -37.04 -3.34
N TYR A 271 11.90 -36.13 -4.25
CA TYR A 271 12.61 -34.86 -4.29
C TYR A 271 11.74 -33.78 -3.66
N ALA A 272 12.34 -32.84 -2.97
CA ALA A 272 11.65 -31.68 -2.39
C ALA A 272 12.33 -30.39 -2.83
N GLY A 273 11.54 -29.47 -3.38
CA GLY A 273 11.92 -28.07 -3.54
C GLY A 273 11.51 -27.28 -2.31
N LEU A 274 12.38 -26.46 -1.75
CA LEU A 274 12.10 -25.66 -0.54
C LEU A 274 12.36 -24.19 -0.81
N ARG A 275 11.47 -23.33 -0.26
CA ARG A 275 11.64 -21.88 -0.26
C ARG A 275 11.49 -21.31 1.13
N ALA A 276 12.40 -20.39 1.49
CA ALA A 276 12.35 -19.71 2.78
C ALA A 276 11.29 -18.61 2.78
N ARG A 277 10.25 -18.75 3.59
CA ARG A 277 9.19 -17.75 3.72
C ARG A 277 9.73 -16.40 4.19
N ASN A 278 10.71 -16.42 5.08
CA ASN A 278 11.34 -15.20 5.60
C ASN A 278 12.08 -14.41 4.51
N ALA A 279 12.68 -15.08 3.53
CA ALA A 279 13.36 -14.45 2.41
C ALA A 279 12.36 -13.70 1.50
N GLU A 280 11.22 -14.30 1.22
CA GLU A 280 10.16 -13.68 0.41
C GLU A 280 9.49 -12.49 1.13
N LEU A 281 9.48 -12.48 2.46
CA LEU A 281 8.96 -11.37 3.28
C LEU A 281 9.99 -10.25 3.52
N ALA A 282 11.28 -10.47 3.26
CA ALA A 282 12.34 -9.51 3.55
C ALA A 282 12.13 -8.11 2.90
N PRO A 283 11.72 -7.98 1.63
CA PRO A 283 11.45 -6.68 1.00
C PRO A 283 10.35 -5.90 1.72
N PHE A 284 9.32 -6.59 2.19
CA PHE A 284 8.20 -5.97 2.90
C PHE A 284 8.58 -5.51 4.31
N SER A 285 9.49 -6.20 4.98
CA SER A 285 10.00 -5.80 6.30
C SER A 285 10.83 -4.51 6.22
N ALA A 286 11.55 -4.29 5.14
CA ALA A 286 12.26 -3.05 4.87
C ALA A 286 11.30 -1.88 4.67
N LEU A 287 10.22 -2.10 3.89
CA LEU A 287 9.17 -1.10 3.69
C LEU A 287 8.48 -0.75 5.01
N GLN A 288 8.12 -1.73 5.83
CA GLN A 288 7.50 -1.50 7.14
C GLN A 288 8.39 -0.66 8.05
N ARG A 289 9.70 -0.93 8.09
CA ARG A 289 10.67 -0.12 8.88
C ARG A 289 10.76 1.31 8.37
N SER A 290 10.82 1.52 7.06
CA SER A 290 10.86 2.88 6.49
C SER A 290 9.60 3.67 6.79
N MET A 291 8.42 3.05 6.74
CA MET A 291 7.15 3.68 7.13
C MET A 291 7.11 4.03 8.62
N LEU A 292 7.64 3.17 9.48
CA LEU A 292 7.75 3.46 10.91
C LEU A 292 8.64 4.67 11.17
N TYR A 293 9.80 4.77 10.51
CA TYR A 293 10.68 5.92 10.63
C TYR A 293 10.05 7.21 10.10
N ALA A 294 9.36 7.13 8.96
CA ALA A 294 8.61 8.27 8.41
C ALA A 294 7.51 8.74 9.38
N PHE A 295 6.79 7.82 10.00
CA PHE A 295 5.78 8.13 11.02
C PHE A 295 6.40 8.81 12.26
N LEU A 296 7.50 8.29 12.78
CA LEU A 296 8.19 8.90 13.91
C LEU A 296 8.67 10.32 13.57
N GLY A 297 9.19 10.51 12.36
CA GLY A 297 9.54 11.84 11.86
C GLY A 297 8.34 12.79 11.78
N ALA A 298 7.22 12.32 11.23
CA ALA A 298 5.98 13.09 11.17
C ALA A 298 5.45 13.45 12.57
N LEU A 299 5.59 12.55 13.54
CA LEU A 299 5.17 12.78 14.93
C LEU A 299 6.02 13.90 15.58
N VAL A 300 7.32 13.90 15.33
CA VAL A 300 8.23 14.97 15.81
C VAL A 300 7.86 16.30 15.18
N ILE A 301 7.62 16.34 13.87
CA ILE A 301 7.16 17.54 13.16
C ILE A 301 5.83 18.03 13.73
N ALA A 302 4.85 17.14 13.92
CA ALA A 302 3.55 17.49 14.52
C ALA A 302 3.70 18.07 15.93
N LEU A 303 4.61 17.52 16.74
CA LEU A 303 4.92 18.06 18.07
C LEU A 303 5.50 19.47 17.99
N ILE A 304 6.49 19.69 17.11
CA ILE A 304 7.09 21.01 16.90
C ILE A 304 6.04 22.01 16.44
N VAL A 305 5.25 21.67 15.43
CA VAL A 305 4.16 22.54 14.92
C VAL A 305 3.15 22.84 16.03
N SER A 306 2.75 21.85 16.81
CA SER A 306 1.82 22.03 17.93
C SER A 306 2.39 22.97 19.00
N LEU A 307 3.68 22.86 19.33
CA LEU A 307 4.35 23.75 20.27
C LEU A 307 4.47 25.18 19.74
N VAL A 308 4.76 25.35 18.46
CA VAL A 308 4.80 26.66 17.79
C VAL A 308 3.42 27.30 17.79
N LEU A 309 2.37 26.58 17.38
CA LEU A 309 0.99 27.09 17.40
C LEU A 309 0.53 27.44 18.83
N ALA A 310 0.89 26.62 19.82
CA ALA A 310 0.57 26.90 21.20
C ALA A 310 1.20 28.23 21.67
N ARG A 311 2.44 28.49 21.31
CA ARG A 311 3.16 29.71 21.68
C ARG A 311 2.72 30.94 20.88
N GLN A 312 2.49 30.80 19.59
CA GLN A 312 2.18 31.92 18.70
C GLN A 312 0.69 32.33 18.73
N ILE A 313 -0.22 31.36 18.94
CA ILE A 313 -1.66 31.62 18.87
C ILE A 313 -2.33 31.46 20.24
N THR A 314 -2.15 30.33 20.90
CA THR A 314 -2.94 29.98 22.08
C THR A 314 -2.57 30.83 23.30
N ASP A 315 -1.29 31.05 23.55
CA ASP A 315 -0.82 31.82 24.70
C ASP A 315 -1.18 33.32 24.61
N PRO A 316 -0.97 34.00 23.45
CA PRO A 316 -1.43 35.37 23.26
C PRO A 316 -2.94 35.55 23.46
N ILE A 317 -3.74 34.68 22.84
CA ILE A 317 -5.21 34.76 22.99
C ILE A 317 -5.64 34.56 24.45
N ARG A 318 -5.03 33.62 25.18
CA ARG A 318 -5.32 33.43 26.62
C ARG A 318 -4.99 34.64 27.45
N ARG A 319 -3.89 35.32 27.17
CA ARG A 319 -3.52 36.57 27.86
C ARG A 319 -4.53 37.67 27.58
N LEU A 320 -4.97 37.83 26.32
CA LEU A 320 -6.01 38.79 25.97
C LEU A 320 -7.34 38.49 26.66
N VAL A 321 -7.78 37.22 26.70
CA VAL A 321 -9.00 36.80 27.42
C VAL A 321 -8.90 37.06 28.92
N ALA A 322 -7.72 36.80 29.53
CA ALA A 322 -7.51 37.09 30.95
C ALA A 322 -7.61 38.59 31.25
N MET A 323 -7.03 39.42 30.35
CA MET A 323 -7.11 40.89 30.48
C MET A 323 -8.52 41.42 30.25
N THR A 324 -9.27 40.84 29.28
CA THR A 324 -10.68 41.19 29.07
C THR A 324 -11.53 40.95 30.32
N ARG A 325 -11.28 39.84 31.03
CA ARG A 325 -11.94 39.56 32.31
C ARG A 325 -11.55 40.55 33.40
N ALA A 326 -10.25 40.89 33.49
CA ALA A 326 -9.79 41.89 34.44
C ALA A 326 -10.42 43.29 34.19
N VAL A 327 -10.57 43.67 32.92
CA VAL A 327 -11.26 44.93 32.52
C VAL A 327 -12.74 44.87 32.89
N ALA A 328 -13.42 43.71 32.68
CA ALA A 328 -14.83 43.52 33.06
C ALA A 328 -15.06 43.60 34.58
N GLU A 329 -14.02 43.26 35.36
CA GLU A 329 -14.03 43.37 36.83
C GLU A 329 -13.62 44.77 37.33
N GLY A 330 -13.45 45.75 36.41
CA GLY A 330 -13.09 47.12 36.76
C GLY A 330 -11.59 47.33 37.07
N ARG A 331 -10.75 46.34 36.79
CA ARG A 331 -9.29 46.39 37.00
C ARG A 331 -8.58 46.78 35.73
N TYR A 332 -8.27 48.07 35.56
CA TYR A 332 -7.62 48.59 34.36
C TYR A 332 -6.09 48.71 34.48
N THR A 333 -5.46 48.07 35.49
CA THR A 333 -4.02 48.26 35.80
C THR A 333 -3.07 47.35 35.05
N GLY A 334 -3.54 46.40 34.25
CA GLY A 334 -2.70 45.46 33.52
C GLY A 334 -2.07 46.05 32.24
N GLU A 335 -0.76 45.85 32.02
CA GLU A 335 -0.12 46.14 30.74
C GLU A 335 -0.43 45.02 29.71
N VAL A 336 -0.82 45.43 28.49
CA VAL A 336 -1.01 44.50 27.37
C VAL A 336 0.36 44.13 26.79
N THR A 337 0.95 43.02 27.28
CA THR A 337 2.31 42.59 26.90
C THR A 337 2.34 41.71 25.65
N VAL A 338 1.21 41.52 24.97
CA VAL A 338 1.15 40.73 23.73
C VAL A 338 1.78 41.53 22.59
N ARG A 339 2.88 41.00 22.04
CA ARG A 339 3.56 41.54 20.84
C ARG A 339 3.53 40.45 19.78
N SER A 340 2.72 40.62 18.76
CA SER A 340 2.69 39.79 17.56
C SER A 340 2.69 40.69 16.33
N ARG A 341 3.07 40.18 15.15
CA ARG A 341 3.07 40.91 13.88
C ARG A 341 1.94 40.47 12.96
N ASP A 342 0.98 39.72 13.50
CA ASP A 342 -0.19 39.16 12.83
C ASP A 342 -1.48 39.84 13.33
N GLU A 343 -2.61 39.29 12.95
CA GLU A 343 -3.96 39.71 13.34
C GLU A 343 -4.15 39.73 14.87
N ILE A 344 -3.38 38.90 15.59
CA ILE A 344 -3.41 38.84 17.07
C ILE A 344 -2.69 40.06 17.63
N GLY A 345 -1.64 40.54 16.95
CA GLY A 345 -0.96 41.77 17.28
C GLY A 345 -1.85 43.00 17.08
N GLU A 346 -2.58 43.04 15.97
CA GLU A 346 -3.55 44.11 15.67
C GLU A 346 -4.69 44.13 16.71
N LEU A 347 -5.22 42.94 17.07
CA LEU A 347 -6.22 42.82 18.15
C LEU A 347 -5.67 43.28 19.49
N ALA A 348 -4.42 42.96 19.82
CA ALA A 348 -3.78 43.38 21.06
C ALA A 348 -3.57 44.91 21.10
N GLU A 349 -3.31 45.55 19.96
CA GLU A 349 -3.15 46.99 19.83
C GLU A 349 -4.48 47.73 19.98
N ALA A 350 -5.54 47.24 19.30
CA ALA A 350 -6.89 47.75 19.46
C ALA A 350 -7.39 47.62 20.93
N PHE A 351 -7.11 46.47 21.56
CA PHE A 351 -7.44 46.27 22.97
C PHE A 351 -6.65 47.20 23.90
N ARG A 352 -5.38 47.45 23.59
CA ARG A 352 -4.50 48.41 24.33
C ARG A 352 -5.04 49.81 24.27
N SER A 353 -5.46 50.27 23.09
CA SER A 353 -6.08 51.56 22.86
C SER A 353 -7.38 51.72 23.66
N MET A 354 -8.26 50.71 23.62
CA MET A 354 -9.51 50.67 24.37
C MET A 354 -9.27 50.77 25.90
N VAL A 355 -8.33 49.99 26.43
CA VAL A 355 -7.99 50.00 27.85
C VAL A 355 -7.40 51.36 28.27
N SER A 356 -6.60 52.00 27.42
CA SER A 356 -6.05 53.34 27.65
C SER A 356 -7.15 54.39 27.72
N GLU A 357 -8.14 54.33 26.83
CA GLU A 357 -9.29 55.24 26.82
C GLU A 357 -10.18 55.08 28.06
N LEU A 358 -10.40 53.81 28.49
CA LEU A 358 -11.13 53.52 29.71
C LEU A 358 -10.42 54.06 30.98
N ARG A 359 -9.09 53.95 31.03
CA ARG A 359 -8.27 54.51 32.12
C ARG A 359 -8.39 56.03 32.17
N GLU A 360 -8.37 56.69 31.03
CA GLU A 360 -8.46 58.13 30.92
C GLU A 360 -9.86 58.60 31.39
N LYS A 361 -10.92 57.92 30.94
CA LYS A 361 -12.29 58.18 31.39
C LYS A 361 -12.47 58.00 32.90
N GLN A 362 -11.86 56.95 33.47
CA GLN A 362 -11.92 56.69 34.89
C GLN A 362 -11.20 57.77 35.69
N ARG A 363 -10.01 58.21 35.26
CA ARG A 363 -9.30 59.33 35.88
C ARG A 363 -10.07 60.62 35.79
N LEU A 364 -10.82 60.87 34.70
CA LEU A 364 -11.69 62.03 34.55
C LEU A 364 -12.88 61.94 35.54
N VAL A 365 -13.47 60.77 35.70
CA VAL A 365 -14.57 60.54 36.65
C VAL A 365 -14.09 60.71 38.10
N GLU A 366 -12.91 60.24 38.46
CA GLU A 366 -12.31 60.46 39.79
C GLU A 366 -11.96 61.90 40.03
N PHE A 367 -11.46 62.61 38.99
CA PHE A 367 -11.17 64.05 39.07
C PHE A 367 -12.43 64.89 39.17
N LEU A 368 -13.51 64.55 38.46
CA LEU A 368 -14.80 65.24 38.50
C LEU A 368 -15.64 64.89 39.76
N GLY A 369 -15.42 63.73 40.35
CA GLY A 369 -16.06 63.30 41.60
C GLY A 369 -15.52 63.97 42.86
N SER A 370 -14.39 64.70 42.75
CA SER A 370 -13.76 65.44 43.85
C SER A 370 -14.11 66.94 43.90
N SER A 371 -15.03 67.44 43.04
CA SER A 371 -15.46 68.86 43.09
C SER A 371 -16.98 68.98 43.18
N PRO A 372 -17.53 69.62 44.21
CA PRO A 372 -18.96 69.86 44.30
C PRO A 372 -19.32 71.19 43.67
N SER A 373 -20.11 71.25 42.60
CA SER A 373 -21.01 72.39 42.36
C SER A 373 -21.94 72.27 41.17
N ARG A 374 -23.17 72.32 41.54
CA ARG A 374 -24.32 73.04 40.95
C ARG A 374 -24.75 72.85 39.51
N VAL A 375 -25.89 72.24 39.46
CA VAL A 375 -26.98 72.22 38.47
C VAL A 375 -27.28 73.62 37.92
N THR A 376 -27.44 73.68 36.59
CA THR A 376 -28.46 74.52 35.95
C THR A 376 -28.98 73.84 34.67
N THR A 377 -30.20 73.44 34.74
CA THR A 377 -31.09 73.04 33.67
C THR A 377 -31.28 74.15 32.67
N ARG A 378 -31.16 73.83 31.38
CA ARG A 378 -31.89 74.57 30.34
C ARG A 378 -32.28 73.65 29.20
N SER A 379 -33.55 73.43 29.09
CA SER A 379 -34.28 72.80 28.00
C SER A 379 -34.25 73.69 26.76
N VAL A 380 -34.38 73.06 25.58
CA VAL A 380 -35.17 73.43 24.38
C VAL A 380 -34.47 73.02 23.10
N PRO A 381 -35.10 72.76 21.94
CA PRO A 381 -36.00 71.65 21.53
C PRO A 381 -35.45 70.93 20.28
N SER A 382 -36.08 69.79 19.94
CA SER A 382 -35.95 69.10 18.62
C SER A 382 -36.24 70.01 17.44
N PRO A 383 -35.65 69.78 16.27
CA PRO A 383 -36.24 68.78 15.40
C PRO A 383 -35.29 68.02 14.45
N SER A 384 -35.73 66.81 14.15
CA SER A 384 -35.77 66.15 12.85
C SER A 384 -34.56 66.23 11.90
N LEU A 385 -34.11 65.09 11.47
CA LEU A 385 -33.27 64.66 10.34
C LEU A 385 -31.95 63.93 10.68
N ALA A 386 -31.52 63.98 11.94
CA ALA A 386 -30.25 63.31 12.30
C ALA A 386 -30.42 61.85 12.83
N THR A 387 -31.62 61.31 12.91
CA THR A 387 -31.89 59.99 13.56
C THR A 387 -31.84 58.80 12.56
N VAL A 388 -31.72 59.05 11.26
CA VAL A 388 -31.72 57.98 10.24
C VAL A 388 -30.30 57.40 9.97
N VAL A 389 -29.25 58.09 10.41
CA VAL A 389 -27.86 57.69 10.10
C VAL A 389 -27.28 56.67 11.12
N SER A 390 -27.93 56.45 12.26
CA SER A 390 -27.32 55.65 13.34
C SER A 390 -27.67 54.15 13.32
N THR A 391 -28.63 53.67 12.52
CA THR A 391 -29.00 52.25 12.49
C THR A 391 -28.78 51.55 11.15
N GLY A 392 -28.59 52.29 10.04
CA GLY A 392 -28.30 51.70 8.71
C GLY A 392 -29.42 50.80 8.13
N GLU A 393 -30.61 50.80 8.75
CA GLU A 393 -31.77 50.03 8.29
C GLU A 393 -32.69 50.85 7.42
N LEU A 394 -32.96 50.31 6.20
CA LEU A 394 -33.83 50.92 5.22
C LEU A 394 -35.25 50.31 5.36
N SER A 395 -36.27 51.17 5.28
CA SER A 395 -37.66 50.77 5.35
C SER A 395 -38.28 50.55 3.93
N PRO A 396 -39.24 49.64 3.79
CA PRO A 396 -39.98 49.48 2.54
C PRO A 396 -40.61 50.81 2.09
N GLY A 397 -40.52 51.10 0.79
CA GLY A 397 -40.95 52.36 0.17
C GLY A 397 -39.93 53.47 0.18
N MET A 398 -38.80 53.33 0.88
CA MET A 398 -37.72 54.33 0.93
C MET A 398 -36.96 54.34 -0.40
N MET A 399 -36.58 55.55 -0.84
CA MET A 399 -35.71 55.72 -2.00
C MET A 399 -34.28 55.85 -1.60
N LEU A 400 -33.41 54.94 -2.07
CA LEU A 400 -31.98 54.98 -1.90
C LEU A 400 -31.32 55.60 -3.13
N ALA A 401 -30.45 56.54 -2.93
CA ALA A 401 -29.73 57.27 -3.99
C ALA A 401 -30.68 57.89 -5.06
N GLY A 402 -31.96 58.15 -4.72
CA GLY A 402 -32.93 58.70 -5.66
C GLY A 402 -33.34 57.72 -6.79
N ARG A 403 -32.82 56.51 -6.81
CA ARG A 403 -32.94 55.53 -7.89
C ARG A 403 -33.61 54.23 -7.44
N TYR A 404 -33.19 53.69 -6.30
CA TYR A 404 -33.61 52.37 -5.86
C TYR A 404 -34.73 52.45 -4.83
N GLU A 405 -35.90 51.95 -5.16
CA GLU A 405 -37.04 51.84 -4.25
C GLU A 405 -36.95 50.53 -3.44
N ILE A 406 -36.76 50.63 -2.15
CA ILE A 406 -36.66 49.48 -1.25
C ILE A 406 -38.01 48.79 -1.14
N ARG A 407 -38.06 47.47 -1.37
CA ARG A 407 -39.29 46.68 -1.31
C ARG A 407 -39.41 45.86 -0.04
N LYS A 408 -38.45 44.97 0.20
CA LYS A 408 -38.44 44.12 1.40
C LYS A 408 -37.05 43.79 1.86
N ARG A 409 -36.89 43.53 3.13
CA ARG A 409 -35.65 42.97 3.68
C ARG A 409 -35.58 41.49 3.32
N LEU A 410 -34.46 41.03 2.75
CA LEU A 410 -34.19 39.65 2.39
C LEU A 410 -33.40 38.90 3.46
N GLY A 411 -32.48 39.57 4.14
CA GLY A 411 -31.65 38.97 5.17
C GLY A 411 -30.73 39.98 5.85
N ALA A 412 -30.11 39.56 6.95
CA ALA A 412 -29.06 40.32 7.63
C ALA A 412 -27.91 39.40 8.01
N GLY A 413 -26.69 39.89 7.93
CA GLY A 413 -25.47 39.18 8.29
C GLY A 413 -24.41 40.09 8.91
N GLY A 414 -23.25 39.54 9.22
CA GLY A 414 -22.15 40.26 9.88
C GLY A 414 -21.65 41.50 9.13
N MET A 415 -21.80 41.55 7.79
CA MET A 415 -21.34 42.65 6.96
C MET A 415 -22.41 43.69 6.62
N GLY A 416 -23.69 43.42 6.90
CA GLY A 416 -24.78 44.32 6.57
C GLY A 416 -26.13 43.65 6.33
N VAL A 417 -27.07 44.40 5.78
CA VAL A 417 -28.44 43.95 5.51
C VAL A 417 -28.68 43.91 4.01
N VAL A 418 -29.37 42.88 3.55
CA VAL A 418 -29.73 42.70 2.13
C VAL A 418 -31.22 42.99 1.96
N TYR A 419 -31.53 43.81 0.96
CA TYR A 419 -32.88 44.21 0.59
C TYR A 419 -33.18 43.83 -0.84
N SER A 420 -34.42 43.50 -1.15
CA SER A 420 -34.97 43.57 -2.50
C SER A 420 -35.36 45.02 -2.78
N ALA A 421 -34.98 45.54 -3.92
CA ALA A 421 -35.32 46.89 -4.36
C ALA A 421 -35.70 46.87 -5.82
N PHE A 422 -36.34 47.97 -6.28
CA PHE A 422 -36.66 48.18 -7.67
C PHE A 422 -35.87 49.37 -8.21
N ASP A 423 -35.06 49.11 -9.24
CA ASP A 423 -34.35 50.15 -9.95
C ASP A 423 -35.31 50.88 -10.87
N ARG A 424 -35.59 52.14 -10.55
CA ARG A 424 -36.54 52.94 -11.30
C ARG A 424 -35.99 53.46 -12.65
N GLU A 425 -34.67 53.46 -12.81
CA GLU A 425 -34.04 53.84 -14.07
C GLU A 425 -34.06 52.66 -15.06
N LEU A 426 -33.66 51.48 -14.62
CA LEU A 426 -33.59 50.30 -15.45
C LEU A 426 -34.91 49.49 -15.49
N GLN A 427 -35.91 49.83 -14.65
CA GLN A 427 -37.20 49.17 -14.54
C GLN A 427 -37.09 47.68 -14.19
N GLU A 428 -36.15 47.30 -13.36
CA GLU A 428 -35.90 45.93 -12.97
C GLU A 428 -35.75 45.76 -11.46
N ALA A 429 -35.95 44.50 -10.98
CA ALA A 429 -35.69 44.16 -9.58
C ALA A 429 -34.19 43.92 -9.35
N VAL A 430 -33.66 44.48 -8.28
CA VAL A 430 -32.27 44.31 -7.86
C VAL A 430 -32.19 43.92 -6.39
N ALA A 431 -31.11 43.26 -5.99
CA ALA A 431 -30.79 43.09 -4.58
C ALA A 431 -29.76 44.16 -4.16
N ILE A 432 -30.00 44.74 -3.00
CA ILE A 432 -29.10 45.76 -2.43
C ILE A 432 -28.58 45.27 -1.09
N LYS A 433 -27.28 45.22 -0.96
CA LYS A 433 -26.60 44.92 0.33
C LYS A 433 -26.01 46.19 0.88
N THR A 434 -26.56 46.69 1.99
CA THR A 434 -25.99 47.84 2.72
C THR A 434 -24.84 47.39 3.59
N LEU A 435 -23.85 48.25 3.71
CA LEU A 435 -22.70 48.02 4.57
C LEU A 435 -22.92 48.63 5.94
N ARG A 436 -22.44 47.99 6.95
CA ARG A 436 -22.49 48.51 8.33
C ARG A 436 -21.58 49.74 8.46
N PRO A 437 -22.00 50.80 9.16
CA PRO A 437 -21.22 52.01 9.33
C PRO A 437 -19.85 51.81 9.99
N ASP A 438 -19.74 50.79 10.88
CA ASP A 438 -18.49 50.44 11.56
C ASP A 438 -17.43 49.84 10.61
N LEU A 439 -17.83 49.30 9.47
CA LEU A 439 -16.92 48.78 8.41
C LEU A 439 -16.42 49.90 7.48
N VAL A 440 -17.08 51.03 7.47
CA VAL A 440 -16.81 52.16 6.58
C VAL A 440 -15.94 53.22 7.24
N GLY A 441 -15.78 53.17 8.56
CA GLY A 441 -14.99 54.16 9.34
C GLY A 441 -13.48 54.09 9.13
N ASP A 442 -12.96 52.97 8.55
CA ASP A 442 -11.54 52.82 8.22
C ASP A 442 -11.33 52.93 6.71
N PRO A 443 -10.60 53.98 6.21
CA PRO A 443 -10.33 54.16 4.79
C PRO A 443 -9.58 52.99 4.14
N ALA A 444 -8.73 52.26 4.88
CA ALA A 444 -7.98 51.12 4.36
C ALA A 444 -8.87 49.91 4.14
N LEU A 445 -9.83 49.67 5.05
CA LEU A 445 -10.84 48.62 4.92
C LEU A 445 -11.79 48.91 3.75
N LEU A 446 -12.19 50.19 3.57
CA LEU A 446 -13.06 50.58 2.49
C LEU A 446 -12.38 50.42 1.12
N GLU A 447 -11.11 50.74 0.98
CA GLU A 447 -10.36 50.55 -0.28
C GLU A 447 -10.17 49.06 -0.59
N ARG A 448 -9.88 48.21 0.40
CA ARG A 448 -9.84 46.76 0.21
C ARG A 448 -11.19 46.22 -0.26
N PHE A 449 -12.27 46.68 0.37
CA PHE A 449 -13.62 46.28 0.00
C PHE A 449 -13.98 46.71 -1.43
N LYS A 450 -13.64 47.93 -1.84
CA LYS A 450 -13.78 48.41 -3.22
C LYS A 450 -13.01 47.53 -4.21
N GLN A 451 -11.80 47.11 -3.83
CA GLN A 451 -10.99 46.21 -4.65
C GLN A 451 -11.61 44.84 -4.80
N GLU A 452 -12.17 44.24 -3.73
CA GLU A 452 -12.86 42.97 -3.77
C GLU A 452 -14.11 43.04 -4.67
N ILE A 453 -14.89 44.11 -4.59
CA ILE A 453 -16.05 44.32 -5.47
C ILE A 453 -15.62 44.45 -6.93
N ARG A 454 -14.55 45.17 -7.25
CA ARG A 454 -14.03 45.27 -8.62
C ARG A 454 -13.63 43.93 -9.18
N LEU A 455 -13.11 43.02 -8.35
CA LEU A 455 -12.78 41.64 -8.74
C LEU A 455 -14.04 40.82 -8.90
N ALA A 456 -14.99 40.89 -7.95
CA ALA A 456 -16.25 40.16 -7.99
C ALA A 456 -17.09 40.49 -9.24
N ARG A 457 -17.09 41.76 -9.69
CA ARG A 457 -17.78 42.21 -10.92
C ARG A 457 -17.28 41.54 -12.20
N ARG A 458 -16.05 40.99 -12.21
CA ARG A 458 -15.49 40.27 -13.36
C ARG A 458 -16.01 38.86 -13.49
N ILE A 459 -16.58 38.30 -12.41
CA ILE A 459 -17.11 36.96 -12.41
C ILE A 459 -18.51 36.96 -13.02
N SER A 460 -18.65 36.30 -14.14
CA SER A 460 -19.96 36.08 -14.79
C SER A 460 -20.13 34.58 -15.01
N HIS A 461 -21.05 33.96 -14.27
CA HIS A 461 -21.32 32.55 -14.35
C HIS A 461 -22.77 32.27 -13.89
N PRO A 462 -23.51 31.35 -14.50
CA PRO A 462 -24.94 31.11 -14.17
C PRO A 462 -25.16 30.69 -12.70
N ASN A 463 -24.16 30.16 -12.01
CA ASN A 463 -24.25 29.79 -10.58
C ASN A 463 -23.56 30.81 -9.67
N VAL A 464 -23.36 32.06 -10.09
CA VAL A 464 -22.83 33.15 -9.28
C VAL A 464 -23.76 34.35 -9.40
N VAL A 465 -24.30 34.84 -8.29
CA VAL A 465 -25.07 36.08 -8.24
C VAL A 465 -24.22 37.24 -8.72
N ARG A 466 -24.62 37.89 -9.79
CA ARG A 466 -23.83 38.93 -10.44
C ARG A 466 -23.85 40.21 -9.64
N THR A 467 -22.66 40.73 -9.32
CA THR A 467 -22.51 42.04 -8.69
C THR A 467 -22.51 43.13 -9.75
N HIS A 468 -23.37 44.13 -9.60
CA HIS A 468 -23.51 45.22 -10.58
C HIS A 468 -22.62 46.39 -10.21
N ASP A 469 -22.86 47.09 -9.07
CA ASP A 469 -22.10 48.29 -8.72
C ASP A 469 -22.02 48.50 -7.20
N LEU A 470 -21.09 49.40 -6.81
CA LEU A 470 -20.95 49.96 -5.47
C LEU A 470 -21.42 51.40 -5.52
N GLY A 471 -22.40 51.73 -4.70
CA GLY A 471 -22.95 53.08 -4.55
C GLY A 471 -22.74 53.64 -3.13
N GLU A 472 -22.88 54.94 -3.03
CA GLU A 472 -22.90 55.69 -1.78
C GLU A 472 -24.05 56.69 -1.78
N ALA A 473 -24.85 56.70 -0.72
CA ALA A 473 -25.92 57.67 -0.55
C ALA A 473 -26.08 58.04 0.92
N GLY A 474 -25.91 59.33 1.22
CA GLY A 474 -26.04 59.85 2.59
C GLY A 474 -25.09 59.22 3.61
N GLY A 475 -23.85 58.84 3.20
CA GLY A 475 -22.87 58.16 4.03
C GLY A 475 -23.10 56.67 4.18
N LEU A 476 -24.13 56.08 3.56
CA LEU A 476 -24.38 54.67 3.51
C LEU A 476 -23.81 54.08 2.23
N TYR A 477 -22.85 53.15 2.35
CA TYR A 477 -22.34 52.39 1.22
C TYR A 477 -23.20 51.17 0.98
N PHE A 478 -23.46 50.86 -0.29
CA PHE A 478 -24.28 49.72 -0.68
C PHE A 478 -23.78 49.10 -1.99
N ILE A 479 -24.03 47.82 -2.14
CA ILE A 479 -23.72 47.05 -3.35
C ILE A 479 -25.03 46.66 -4.00
N THR A 480 -25.13 46.89 -5.31
CA THR A 480 -26.23 46.39 -6.13
C THR A 480 -25.84 45.10 -6.79
N MET A 481 -26.74 44.15 -6.81
CA MET A 481 -26.52 42.83 -7.39
C MET A 481 -27.80 42.27 -7.99
N GLU A 482 -27.66 41.26 -8.81
CA GLU A 482 -28.78 40.52 -9.40
C GLU A 482 -29.76 40.06 -8.32
N TYR A 483 -31.04 40.30 -8.54
CA TYR A 483 -32.10 39.77 -7.70
C TYR A 483 -32.51 38.39 -8.20
N VAL A 484 -32.23 37.37 -7.40
CA VAL A 484 -32.66 35.98 -7.69
C VAL A 484 -33.80 35.64 -6.76
N GLU A 485 -34.92 35.21 -7.37
CA GLU A 485 -36.08 34.74 -6.58
C GLU A 485 -35.83 33.29 -6.12
N ALA A 486 -35.09 33.14 -5.06
CA ALA A 486 -34.58 31.86 -4.58
C ALA A 486 -34.63 31.78 -3.06
N THR A 487 -34.48 30.57 -2.52
CA THR A 487 -34.47 30.31 -1.09
C THR A 487 -33.01 29.99 -0.64
N GLY A 488 -32.60 30.49 0.50
CA GLY A 488 -31.29 30.12 1.07
C GLY A 488 -31.21 28.62 1.34
N LEU A 489 -30.08 28.02 0.99
CA LEU A 489 -29.87 26.58 1.16
C LEU A 489 -29.94 26.17 2.65
N ASP A 490 -29.52 27.04 3.58
CA ASP A 490 -29.64 26.83 5.03
C ASP A 490 -31.11 26.74 5.45
N GLU A 491 -31.98 27.54 4.86
CA GLU A 491 -33.44 27.50 5.11
C GLU A 491 -34.07 26.24 4.51
N VAL A 492 -33.65 25.83 3.31
CA VAL A 492 -34.10 24.58 2.69
C VAL A 492 -33.72 23.39 3.58
N ILE A 493 -32.46 23.34 4.06
CA ILE A 493 -31.99 22.28 4.96
C ILE A 493 -32.78 22.30 6.29
N ARG A 494 -33.03 23.46 6.86
CA ARG A 494 -33.78 23.59 8.12
C ARG A 494 -35.22 23.11 7.98
N ARG A 495 -35.86 23.39 6.84
CA ARG A 495 -37.26 23.01 6.57
C ARG A 495 -37.44 21.56 6.17
N ARG A 496 -36.50 21.00 5.40
CA ARG A 496 -36.62 19.66 4.78
C ARG A 496 -35.73 18.60 5.43
N GLY A 497 -34.80 18.99 6.30
CA GLY A 497 -33.79 18.09 6.85
C GLY A 497 -32.71 17.73 5.83
N ALA A 498 -32.18 16.51 5.91
CA ALA A 498 -31.15 16.03 5.00
C ALA A 498 -31.66 15.96 3.56
N LEU A 499 -30.90 16.54 2.66
CA LEU A 499 -31.23 16.53 1.22
C LEU A 499 -30.89 15.18 0.60
N PRO A 500 -31.68 14.69 -0.38
CA PRO A 500 -31.35 13.50 -1.15
C PRO A 500 -29.99 13.60 -1.82
N LEU A 501 -29.23 12.48 -1.86
CA LEU A 501 -27.88 12.44 -2.43
C LEU A 501 -27.78 13.04 -3.86
N PRO A 502 -28.71 12.76 -4.80
CA PRO A 502 -28.64 13.35 -6.15
C PRO A 502 -28.72 14.88 -6.13
N VAL A 503 -29.57 15.45 -5.25
CA VAL A 503 -29.74 16.90 -5.11
C VAL A 503 -28.46 17.51 -4.53
N THR A 504 -27.93 16.92 -3.47
CA THR A 504 -26.66 17.36 -2.85
C THR A 504 -25.49 17.35 -3.85
N LEU A 505 -25.39 16.29 -4.65
CA LEU A 505 -24.36 16.19 -5.70
C LEU A 505 -24.55 17.22 -6.81
N THR A 506 -25.79 17.57 -7.13
CA THR A 506 -26.09 18.60 -8.14
C THR A 506 -25.66 19.97 -7.64
N ILE A 507 -26.05 20.34 -6.41
CA ILE A 507 -25.64 21.59 -5.77
C ILE A 507 -24.11 21.65 -5.66
N GLY A 508 -23.46 20.58 -5.20
CA GLY A 508 -22.01 20.50 -5.10
C GLY A 508 -21.28 20.71 -6.44
N ARG A 509 -21.79 20.10 -7.52
CA ARG A 509 -21.22 20.30 -8.87
C ARG A 509 -21.36 21.73 -9.37
N GLN A 510 -22.53 22.35 -9.18
CA GLN A 510 -22.78 23.73 -9.56
C GLN A 510 -21.87 24.68 -8.77
N LEU A 511 -21.73 24.47 -7.46
CA LEU A 511 -20.82 25.23 -6.61
C LEU A 511 -19.37 25.09 -7.06
N CYS A 512 -18.88 23.88 -7.34
CA CYS A 512 -17.51 23.67 -7.82
C CYS A 512 -17.24 24.40 -9.14
N ARG A 513 -18.18 24.39 -10.08
CA ARG A 513 -18.06 25.15 -11.35
C ARG A 513 -18.01 26.66 -11.12
N ALA A 514 -18.83 27.18 -10.22
CA ALA A 514 -18.81 28.58 -9.84
C ALA A 514 -17.46 28.98 -9.21
N LEU A 515 -16.94 28.16 -8.32
CA LEU A 515 -15.63 28.39 -7.67
C LEU A 515 -14.46 28.28 -8.66
N GLU A 516 -14.51 27.37 -9.61
CA GLU A 516 -13.51 27.24 -10.67
C GLU A 516 -13.35 28.55 -11.46
N VAL A 517 -14.47 29.19 -11.86
CA VAL A 517 -14.44 30.46 -12.57
C VAL A 517 -13.93 31.60 -11.66
N ALA A 518 -14.32 31.62 -10.39
CA ALA A 518 -13.84 32.62 -9.43
C ALA A 518 -12.32 32.47 -9.20
N HIS A 519 -11.84 31.27 -9.00
CA HIS A 519 -10.42 30.97 -8.78
C HIS A 519 -9.57 31.30 -10.01
N ALA A 520 -10.06 31.05 -11.23
CA ALA A 520 -9.39 31.44 -12.46
C ALA A 520 -9.21 32.95 -12.59
N GLN A 521 -10.08 33.76 -11.92
CA GLN A 521 -9.96 35.22 -11.83
C GLN A 521 -9.18 35.70 -10.59
N GLY A 522 -8.57 34.77 -9.84
CA GLY A 522 -7.82 35.07 -8.62
C GLY A 522 -8.68 35.40 -7.39
N VAL A 523 -9.99 35.12 -7.44
CA VAL A 523 -10.92 35.40 -6.34
C VAL A 523 -11.20 34.15 -5.54
N VAL A 524 -10.88 34.16 -4.23
CA VAL A 524 -11.19 33.09 -3.27
C VAL A 524 -12.34 33.53 -2.38
N HIS A 525 -13.42 32.76 -2.31
CA HIS A 525 -14.65 33.16 -1.59
C HIS A 525 -14.49 33.21 -0.06
N ARG A 526 -13.68 32.36 0.55
CA ARG A 526 -13.31 32.29 1.99
C ARG A 526 -14.43 32.03 3.00
N ASP A 527 -15.71 32.12 2.61
CA ASP A 527 -16.88 31.91 3.51
C ASP A 527 -17.97 31.09 2.79
N ILE A 528 -17.62 29.90 2.28
CA ILE A 528 -18.59 28.99 1.67
C ILE A 528 -19.36 28.25 2.79
N LYS A 529 -20.67 28.52 2.85
CA LYS A 529 -21.58 27.91 3.80
C LYS A 529 -23.01 27.92 3.22
N PRO A 530 -23.93 27.06 3.71
CA PRO A 530 -25.30 27.02 3.18
C PRO A 530 -26.04 28.36 3.19
N ALA A 531 -25.79 29.21 4.20
CA ALA A 531 -26.39 30.55 4.28
C ALA A 531 -25.97 31.51 3.16
N ASN A 532 -24.88 31.20 2.44
CA ASN A 532 -24.38 32.01 1.32
C ASN A 532 -24.69 31.38 -0.05
N LEU A 533 -25.51 30.34 -0.07
CA LEU A 533 -25.98 29.66 -1.27
C LEU A 533 -27.51 29.83 -1.38
N VAL A 534 -27.98 30.13 -2.57
CA VAL A 534 -29.41 30.20 -2.86
C VAL A 534 -29.78 29.12 -3.87
N VAL A 535 -31.00 28.61 -3.74
CA VAL A 535 -31.55 27.56 -4.59
C VAL A 535 -32.87 28.08 -5.17
N ASP A 536 -32.97 28.12 -6.49
CA ASP A 536 -34.13 28.50 -7.26
C ASP A 536 -34.99 27.27 -7.61
#